data_af7321747a548c5648d1884e871b22e0
#
_entry.id   af7321747a548c5648d1884e871b22e0
#
_cell.length_a   1.000
_cell.length_b   1.000
_cell.length_c   1.000
_cell.angle_alpha   90.00
_cell.angle_beta   90.00
_cell.angle_gamma   90.00
#
_symmetry.space_group_name_H-M   'P 1'
#
loop_
_entity.id
_entity.type
_entity.pdbx_description
1 polymer ?
#
loop_
_entity_poly.entity_id
_entity_poly.type
_entity_poly.pdbx_seq_one_letter_code
_entity_poly.pdbx_strand_id
1 'polypeptide(L)'
;IFLVYGNKNFTRAKHAHKKCSQFIMPIHGKIELYCENKSLKFQKKLDYKKKEAYLIKPLTWCKIKFLTDYSILMVFCDQEYDFKDYIVKYKHFLKIIKKK
;
A
#
# COMPACT_ATOMS: atom_id res chain seq x y z
N ILE A 1 13.45 2.66 -4.10
CA ILE A 1 12.90 1.34 -4.48
C ILE A 1 13.25 0.34 -3.37
N PHE A 2 12.29 -0.47 -2.99
CA PHE A 2 12.55 -1.56 -2.06
C PHE A 2 11.66 -2.77 -2.35
N LEU A 3 12.06 -3.92 -1.84
CA LEU A 3 11.31 -5.16 -1.97
C LEU A 3 10.71 -5.55 -0.62
N VAL A 4 9.50 -6.06 -0.66
CA VAL A 4 8.81 -6.59 0.53
C VAL A 4 8.51 -8.05 0.28
N TYR A 5 8.96 -8.91 1.20
CA TYR A 5 8.76 -10.35 1.12
C TYR A 5 7.64 -10.74 2.08
N GLY A 6 6.80 -11.66 1.67
CA GLY A 6 5.73 -12.12 2.53
C GLY A 6 5.20 -13.48 2.15
N ASN A 7 4.55 -14.12 3.11
CA ASN A 7 3.91 -15.40 2.93
C ASN A 7 2.40 -15.26 3.08
N LYS A 8 1.69 -16.28 2.62
CA LYS A 8 0.24 -16.29 2.62
C LYS A 8 -0.33 -15.88 3.98
N ASN A 9 -1.31 -14.99 3.94
CA ASN A 9 -2.03 -14.40 5.08
C ASN A 9 -1.25 -13.36 5.88
N PHE A 10 0.00 -13.06 5.54
CA PHE A 10 0.69 -11.92 6.14
C PHE A 10 0.05 -10.63 5.67
N THR A 11 -0.08 -9.68 6.60
CA THR A 11 -0.60 -8.35 6.32
C THR A 11 0.48 -7.32 6.63
N ARG A 12 0.64 -6.36 5.73
CA ARG A 12 1.61 -5.29 5.87
C ARG A 12 0.98 -3.95 5.49
N ALA A 13 1.75 -2.90 5.68
CA ALA A 13 1.44 -1.52 5.37
C ALA A 13 0.54 -0.87 6.40
N LYS A 14 -0.64 -0.98 6.60
CA LYS A 14 -1.51 -0.34 7.62
C LYS A 14 -1.10 1.10 7.90
N HIS A 15 -0.96 1.90 6.84
CA HIS A 15 -0.56 3.30 6.96
C HIS A 15 -0.99 4.09 5.73
N ALA A 16 -0.80 5.41 5.84
CA ALA A 16 -0.90 6.32 4.70
C ALA A 16 0.33 7.21 4.69
N HIS A 17 0.57 7.89 3.59
CA HIS A 17 1.62 8.88 3.45
C HIS A 17 1.02 10.26 3.24
N LYS A 18 1.68 11.29 3.74
CA LYS A 18 1.24 12.67 3.54
C LYS A 18 1.63 13.18 2.16
N LYS A 19 2.82 12.87 1.69
CA LYS A 19 3.39 13.40 0.44
C LYS A 19 3.83 12.32 -0.54
N CYS A 20 4.26 11.16 -0.05
CA CYS A 20 4.82 10.12 -0.90
C CYS A 20 3.74 9.38 -1.67
N SER A 21 3.95 9.19 -2.96
CA SER A 21 3.20 8.24 -3.77
C SER A 21 4.02 6.97 -3.87
N GLN A 22 3.34 5.82 -3.87
CA GLN A 22 4.01 4.52 -4.00
C GLN A 22 3.40 3.75 -5.17
N PHE A 23 4.25 3.37 -6.10
CA PHE A 23 3.86 2.47 -7.18
C PHE A 23 4.25 1.06 -6.76
N ILE A 24 3.26 0.19 -6.59
CA ILE A 24 3.48 -1.17 -6.12
C ILE A 24 3.20 -2.18 -7.22
N MET A 25 4.05 -3.20 -7.31
CA MET A 25 3.92 -4.26 -8.31
C MET A 25 4.45 -5.57 -7.74
N PRO A 26 3.63 -6.63 -7.66
CA PRO A 26 4.17 -7.93 -7.30
C PRO A 26 5.08 -8.45 -8.41
N ILE A 27 6.25 -8.93 -8.03
CA ILE A 27 7.19 -9.56 -8.95
C ILE A 27 7.24 -11.07 -8.75
N HIS A 28 6.51 -11.58 -7.75
CA HIS A 28 6.23 -13.00 -7.55
C HIS A 28 5.00 -13.10 -6.66
N GLY A 29 4.06 -13.98 -7.02
CA GLY A 29 2.87 -14.23 -6.22
C GLY A 29 1.75 -13.23 -6.43
N LYS A 30 0.84 -13.21 -5.46
CA LYS A 30 -0.37 -12.37 -5.50
C LYS A 30 -0.53 -11.63 -4.19
N ILE A 31 -1.07 -10.41 -4.27
CA ILE A 31 -1.45 -9.65 -3.10
C ILE A 31 -2.88 -9.14 -3.23
N GLU A 32 -3.48 -8.81 -2.10
CA GLU A 32 -4.72 -8.07 -2.06
C GLU A 32 -4.45 -6.72 -1.40
N LEU A 33 -4.77 -5.66 -2.12
CA LEU A 33 -4.58 -4.29 -1.68
C LEU A 33 -5.92 -3.74 -1.21
N TYR A 34 -5.93 -3.19 0.02
CA TYR A 34 -7.06 -2.48 0.58
C TYR A 34 -6.70 -1.02 0.63
N CYS A 35 -7.53 -0.16 0.05
CA CYS A 35 -7.29 1.27 0.01
C CYS A 35 -8.50 2.05 0.48
N GLU A 36 -8.23 3.15 1.17
CA GLU A 36 -9.25 4.10 1.57
C GLU A 36 -8.72 5.52 1.43
N ASN A 37 -9.45 6.36 0.74
CA ASN A 37 -9.16 7.78 0.72
C ASN A 37 -10.46 8.56 1.05
N LYS A 38 -10.42 9.88 0.90
CA LYS A 38 -11.58 10.72 1.22
C LYS A 38 -12.82 10.36 0.42
N SER A 39 -12.63 9.89 -0.81
CA SER A 39 -13.74 9.67 -1.76
C SER A 39 -14.25 8.24 -1.80
N LEU A 40 -13.39 7.25 -1.53
CA LEU A 40 -13.81 5.87 -1.68
C LEU A 40 -12.94 4.87 -0.91
N LYS A 41 -13.49 3.68 -0.72
CA LYS A 41 -12.83 2.48 -0.21
C LYS A 41 -12.90 1.40 -1.26
N PHE A 42 -11.83 0.65 -1.45
CA PHE A 42 -11.87 -0.47 -2.38
C PHE A 42 -10.82 -1.52 -2.04
N GLN A 43 -11.00 -2.69 -2.63
CA GLN A 43 -10.05 -3.80 -2.59
C GLN A 43 -9.67 -4.14 -4.01
N LYS A 44 -8.42 -4.52 -4.21
CA LYS A 44 -7.94 -4.91 -5.53
C LYS A 44 -6.89 -5.99 -5.39
N LYS A 45 -7.03 -7.06 -6.18
CA LYS A 45 -6.01 -8.10 -6.25
C LYS A 45 -5.01 -7.74 -7.33
N LEU A 46 -3.74 -7.94 -7.04
CA LEU A 46 -2.65 -7.75 -8.00
C LEU A 46 -1.91 -9.07 -8.14
N ASP A 47 -1.77 -9.54 -9.38
CA ASP A 47 -1.19 -10.82 -9.71
C ASP A 47 0.07 -10.61 -10.54
N TYR A 48 1.19 -11.19 -10.09
CA TYR A 48 2.44 -11.16 -10.83
C TYR A 48 2.27 -11.67 -12.27
N LYS A 49 1.53 -12.78 -12.44
CA LYS A 49 1.36 -13.38 -13.76
C LYS A 49 0.62 -12.49 -14.76
N LYS A 50 -0.23 -11.61 -14.24
CA LYS A 50 -0.99 -10.65 -15.06
C LYS A 50 -0.27 -9.32 -15.19
N LYS A 51 0.90 -9.18 -14.56
CA LYS A 51 1.71 -7.95 -14.57
C LYS A 51 0.92 -6.74 -14.07
N GLU A 52 0.11 -6.96 -13.04
CA GLU A 52 -0.72 -5.92 -12.46
C GLU A 52 0.06 -5.08 -11.46
N ALA A 53 -0.23 -3.78 -11.43
CA ALA A 53 0.40 -2.83 -10.54
C ALA A 53 -0.60 -1.76 -10.15
N TYR A 54 -0.28 -0.98 -9.12
CA TYR A 54 -1.16 0.08 -8.67
C TYR A 54 -0.37 1.25 -8.09
N LEU A 55 -0.83 2.47 -8.38
CA LEU A 55 -0.24 3.69 -7.82
C LEU A 55 -1.07 4.15 -6.61
N ILE A 56 -0.46 4.10 -5.43
CA ILE A 56 -1.08 4.58 -4.19
C ILE A 56 -0.69 6.03 -4.01
N LYS A 57 -1.67 6.92 -4.11
CA LYS A 57 -1.45 8.36 -3.97
C LYS A 57 -1.36 8.77 -2.50
N PRO A 58 -0.81 9.97 -2.21
CA PRO A 58 -0.80 10.47 -0.83
C PRO A 58 -2.21 10.54 -0.23
N LEU A 59 -2.28 10.48 1.09
CA LEU A 59 -3.52 10.50 1.85
C LEU A 59 -4.47 9.37 1.48
N THR A 60 -3.90 8.21 1.18
CA THR A 60 -4.62 6.97 0.96
C THR A 60 -4.14 5.97 2.01
N TRP A 61 -5.05 5.55 2.88
CA TRP A 61 -4.75 4.48 3.83
C TRP A 61 -4.70 3.17 3.08
N CYS A 62 -3.66 2.40 3.29
CA CYS A 62 -3.54 1.13 2.61
C CYS A 62 -3.14 0.01 3.56
N LYS A 63 -3.55 -1.18 3.19
CA LYS A 63 -3.19 -2.44 3.84
C LYS A 63 -2.95 -3.46 2.74
N ILE A 64 -1.92 -4.26 2.89
CA ILE A 64 -1.54 -5.25 1.89
C ILE A 64 -1.57 -6.62 2.55
N LYS A 65 -2.29 -7.56 1.96
CA LYS A 65 -2.33 -8.96 2.37
C LYS A 65 -1.69 -9.80 1.29
N PHE A 66 -0.72 -10.63 1.67
CA PHE A 66 -0.14 -11.58 0.75
C PHE A 66 -1.07 -12.79 0.61
N LEU A 67 -1.37 -13.15 -0.62
CA LEU A 67 -2.30 -14.25 -0.92
C LEU A 67 -1.59 -15.56 -1.23
N THR A 68 -0.29 -15.51 -1.47
CA THR A 68 0.52 -16.67 -1.81
C THR A 68 1.81 -16.66 -0.99
N ASP A 69 2.38 -17.88 -0.79
CA ASP A 69 3.69 -17.99 -0.16
C ASP A 69 4.79 -17.49 -1.10
N TYR A 70 5.91 -17.07 -0.52
CA TYR A 70 7.07 -16.58 -1.26
C TYR A 70 6.74 -15.40 -2.16
N SER A 71 5.77 -14.58 -1.75
CA SER A 71 5.41 -13.38 -2.50
C SER A 71 6.50 -12.32 -2.38
N ILE A 72 6.72 -11.59 -3.46
CA ILE A 72 7.67 -10.48 -3.49
C ILE A 72 6.97 -9.29 -4.11
N LEU A 73 6.92 -8.18 -3.37
CA LEU A 73 6.33 -6.94 -3.82
C LEU A 73 7.42 -5.91 -4.04
N MET A 74 7.45 -5.30 -5.21
CA MET A 74 8.35 -4.19 -5.51
C MET A 74 7.61 -2.88 -5.28
N VAL A 75 8.27 -1.96 -4.58
CA VAL A 75 7.69 -0.66 -4.22
C VAL A 75 8.60 0.45 -4.71
N PHE A 76 8.04 1.35 -5.52
CA PHE A 76 8.71 2.55 -5.99
C PHE A 76 8.11 3.76 -5.27
N CYS A 77 8.95 4.56 -4.62
CA CYS A 77 8.53 5.76 -3.92
C CYS A 77 9.02 6.99 -4.67
N ASP A 78 8.22 8.04 -4.72
CA ASP A 78 8.61 9.31 -5.34
C ASP A 78 9.22 10.31 -4.35
N GLN A 79 9.34 9.92 -3.08
CA GLN A 79 9.96 10.72 -2.03
C GLN A 79 11.00 9.88 -1.31
N GLU A 80 12.03 10.52 -0.75
CA GLU A 80 12.96 9.83 0.13
C GLU A 80 12.24 9.35 1.38
N TYR A 81 12.76 8.27 1.98
CA TYR A 81 12.20 7.76 3.22
C TYR A 81 12.21 8.83 4.31
N ASP A 82 11.05 9.11 4.89
CA ASP A 82 10.90 10.04 6.00
C ASP A 82 9.76 9.54 6.87
N PHE A 83 10.08 9.06 8.07
CA PHE A 83 9.07 8.54 8.98
C PHE A 83 8.01 9.59 9.31
N LYS A 84 8.35 10.88 9.30
CA LYS A 84 7.39 11.96 9.54
C LYS A 84 6.29 12.04 8.49
N ASP A 85 6.52 11.47 7.31
CA ASP A 85 5.54 11.42 6.25
C ASP A 85 4.48 10.34 6.47
N TYR A 86 4.73 9.39 7.37
CA TYR A 86 3.83 8.29 7.63
C TYR A 86 2.70 8.69 8.58
N ILE A 87 1.51 8.19 8.27
CA ILE A 87 0.35 8.26 9.15
C ILE A 87 0.06 6.82 9.55
N VAL A 88 0.41 6.44 10.79
CA VAL A 88 0.35 5.04 11.21
C VAL A 88 -0.85 4.71 12.08
N LYS A 89 -1.61 5.72 12.50
CA LYS A 89 -2.83 5.52 13.30
C LYS A 89 -4.04 5.84 12.44
N TYR A 90 -4.93 4.89 12.30
CA TYR A 90 -6.12 5.03 11.46
C TYR A 90 -7.00 6.20 11.92
N LYS A 91 -7.15 6.40 13.23
CA LYS A 91 -7.92 7.53 13.74
C LYS A 91 -7.34 8.87 13.34
N HIS A 92 -6.02 8.97 13.33
CA HIS A 92 -5.32 10.17 12.89
C HIS A 92 -5.55 10.41 11.40
N PHE A 93 -5.45 9.36 10.60
CA PHE A 93 -5.74 9.41 9.18
C PHE A 93 -7.16 9.95 8.92
N LEU A 94 -8.15 9.42 9.62
CA LEU A 94 -9.54 9.87 9.45
C LEU A 94 -9.71 11.35 9.76
N LYS A 95 -9.02 11.85 10.78
CA LYS A 95 -9.08 13.27 11.12
C LYS A 95 -8.50 14.15 10.00
N ILE A 96 -7.40 13.70 9.41
CA ILE A 96 -6.73 14.45 8.35
C ILE A 96 -7.62 14.54 7.10
N ILE A 97 -8.21 13.44 6.65
CA ILE A 97 -9.04 13.44 5.46
C ILE A 97 -10.39 14.14 5.66
N LYS A 98 -10.91 14.17 6.88
CA LYS A 98 -12.17 14.88 7.17
C LYS A 98 -12.02 16.40 7.16
N LYS A 99 -10.83 16.90 7.49
CA LYS A 99 -10.58 18.34 7.51
C LYS A 99 -10.47 18.96 6.12
N LYS A 100 -10.48 18.16 5.12
CA LYS A 100 -10.41 18.59 3.72
C LYS A 100 -11.72 18.37 3.01
#